data_6c85cfee47fed028c2bdc2fa3128ae2c
#
_entry.id   6c85cfee47fed028c2bdc2fa3128ae2c
#
_cell.length_a   1.000
_cell.length_b   1.000
_cell.length_c   1.000
_cell.angle_alpha   90.00
_cell.angle_beta   90.00
_cell.angle_gamma   90.00
#
_symmetry.space_group_name_H-M   'P 1'
#
loop_
_entity.id
_entity.type
_entity.pdbx_description
1 polymer ?
#
loop_
_entity_poly.entity_id
_entity_poly.type
_entity_poly.pdbx_seq_one_letter_code
_entity_poly.pdbx_strand_id
1 'polypeptide(L)'
;EGINAEALGANRIELCSNLAVGGLSPSFNEVKEALKFLNIPVFVMVRPREWNFIYTKKEKELMIQEIRNLKNIKVEGIVIGSLNKKGEIDTEFMKEVVKIAKPMNITFHKAIDEVKDYNKAIEQLIEIGIDRVLTSGKKDKAEDAIGFLKTINRLYGNDITFVAAGNITKDNLDSLNNKLDFKEYHGKSIVGYLK
;
A
#
# COMPACT_ATOMS: atom_id res chain seq x y z
N GLU A 1 13.90 -12.89 0.98
CA GLU A 1 13.60 -11.93 -0.11
C GLU A 1 13.87 -10.47 0.32
N GLY A 2 13.39 -9.99 1.48
CA GLY A 2 13.55 -8.59 1.93
C GLY A 2 15.01 -8.14 2.03
N ILE A 3 15.89 -8.96 2.63
CA ILE A 3 17.33 -8.68 2.73
C ILE A 3 17.96 -8.53 1.33
N ASN A 4 17.58 -9.39 0.40
CA ASN A 4 18.08 -9.31 -0.96
C ASN A 4 17.57 -8.06 -1.68
N ALA A 5 16.31 -7.65 -1.43
CA ALA A 5 15.76 -6.42 -1.99
C ALA A 5 16.51 -5.18 -1.45
N GLU A 6 16.80 -5.12 -0.16
CA GLU A 6 17.61 -4.06 0.45
C GLU A 6 19.01 -4.00 -0.18
N ALA A 7 19.67 -5.14 -0.31
CA ALA A 7 21.01 -5.23 -0.93
C ALA A 7 21.01 -4.81 -2.41
N LEU A 8 19.88 -4.94 -3.10
CA LEU A 8 19.70 -4.51 -4.50
C LEU A 8 19.22 -3.05 -4.62
N GLY A 9 19.08 -2.31 -3.50
CA GLY A 9 18.80 -0.89 -3.49
C GLY A 9 17.33 -0.52 -3.25
N ALA A 10 16.51 -1.42 -2.72
CA ALA A 10 15.18 -1.05 -2.25
C ALA A 10 15.28 -0.02 -1.11
N ASN A 11 14.41 0.99 -1.13
CA ASN A 11 14.38 2.03 -0.10
C ASN A 11 13.32 1.75 0.97
N ARG A 12 12.42 0.81 0.74
CA ARG A 12 11.36 0.35 1.64
C ARG A 12 10.91 -1.05 1.27
N ILE A 13 10.52 -1.83 2.26
CA ILE A 13 9.88 -3.13 2.06
C ILE A 13 8.41 -3.03 2.42
N GLU A 14 7.54 -3.53 1.53
CA GLU A 14 6.17 -3.89 1.88
C GLU A 14 6.14 -5.38 2.21
N LEU A 15 6.01 -5.69 3.50
CA LEU A 15 6.02 -7.05 3.99
C LEU A 15 4.60 -7.63 3.95
N CYS A 16 4.43 -8.69 3.19
CA CYS A 16 3.17 -9.42 3.09
C CYS A 16 3.43 -10.92 2.92
N SER A 17 2.44 -11.72 3.24
CA SER A 17 2.38 -13.14 2.90
C SER A 17 1.55 -13.36 1.63
N ASN A 18 1.59 -14.56 1.06
CA ASN A 18 0.72 -15.00 -0.04
C ASN A 18 0.59 -14.00 -1.21
N LEU A 19 1.71 -13.69 -1.85
CA LEU A 19 1.76 -12.77 -3.01
C LEU A 19 0.89 -13.22 -4.20
N ALA A 20 0.56 -14.52 -4.30
CA ALA A 20 -0.26 -15.05 -5.39
C ALA A 20 -1.68 -14.45 -5.41
N VAL A 21 -2.18 -14.02 -4.24
CA VAL A 21 -3.51 -13.39 -4.10
C VAL A 21 -3.42 -11.87 -3.88
N GLY A 22 -2.26 -11.29 -4.19
CA GLY A 22 -2.03 -9.84 -4.05
C GLY A 22 -1.57 -9.40 -2.66
N GLY A 23 -1.05 -10.32 -1.84
CA GLY A 23 -0.54 -10.07 -0.50
C GLY A 23 -1.61 -10.09 0.60
N LEU A 24 -1.30 -10.78 1.69
CA LEU A 24 -2.08 -10.84 2.93
C LEU A 24 -1.21 -10.42 4.11
N SER A 25 -1.82 -10.24 5.28
CA SER A 25 -1.08 -10.03 6.53
C SER A 25 -0.03 -11.12 6.73
N PRO A 26 1.23 -10.77 6.98
CA PRO A 26 2.24 -11.73 7.42
C PRO A 26 1.99 -12.13 8.87
N SER A 27 2.56 -13.24 9.31
CA SER A 27 2.53 -13.59 10.72
C SER A 27 3.35 -12.59 11.54
N PHE A 28 2.98 -12.42 12.81
CA PHE A 28 3.69 -11.52 13.73
C PHE A 28 5.17 -11.89 13.90
N ASN A 29 5.50 -13.19 13.80
CA ASN A 29 6.89 -13.64 13.85
C ASN A 29 7.68 -13.24 12.60
N GLU A 30 7.09 -13.35 11.43
CA GLU A 30 7.73 -12.88 10.17
C GLU A 30 8.03 -11.38 10.25
N VAL A 31 7.11 -10.57 10.80
CA VAL A 31 7.35 -9.14 11.00
C VAL A 31 8.54 -8.90 11.93
N LYS A 32 8.58 -9.59 13.09
CA LYS A 32 9.70 -9.46 14.03
C LYS A 32 11.03 -9.85 13.42
N GLU A 33 11.06 -10.94 12.66
CA GLU A 33 12.27 -11.36 11.96
C GLU A 33 12.70 -10.34 10.91
N ALA A 34 11.77 -9.81 10.12
CA ALA A 34 12.08 -8.77 9.15
C ALA A 34 12.72 -7.54 9.82
N LEU A 35 12.15 -7.07 10.94
CA LEU A 35 12.66 -5.91 11.68
C LEU A 35 14.05 -6.14 12.31
N LYS A 36 14.48 -7.38 12.53
CA LYS A 36 15.84 -7.67 13.02
C LYS A 36 16.91 -7.54 11.94
N PHE A 37 16.56 -7.85 10.69
CA PHE A 37 17.53 -8.00 9.61
C PHE A 37 17.49 -6.88 8.57
N LEU A 38 16.43 -6.09 8.53
CA LEU A 38 16.28 -4.98 7.59
C LEU A 38 16.62 -3.65 8.27
N ASN A 39 17.42 -2.83 7.58
CA ASN A 39 17.80 -1.49 8.02
C ASN A 39 16.96 -0.40 7.33
N ILE A 40 16.16 -0.76 6.35
CA ILE A 40 15.24 0.14 5.64
C ILE A 40 13.81 0.03 6.20
N PRO A 41 12.97 1.05 6.03
CA PRO A 41 11.61 1.04 6.52
C PRO A 41 10.81 -0.19 6.09
N VAL A 42 10.10 -0.81 7.02
CA VAL A 42 9.21 -1.93 6.77
C VAL A 42 7.76 -1.48 6.95
N PHE A 43 6.98 -1.58 5.90
CA PHE A 43 5.53 -1.37 5.93
C PHE A 43 4.84 -2.73 5.88
N VAL A 44 3.89 -2.97 6.77
CA VAL A 44 3.27 -4.29 6.93
C VAL A 44 1.87 -4.27 6.37
N MET A 45 1.57 -5.25 5.52
CA MET A 45 0.21 -5.46 5.00
C MET A 45 -0.73 -5.87 6.13
N VAL A 46 -1.87 -5.18 6.24
CA VAL A 46 -3.00 -5.52 7.13
C VAL A 46 -4.19 -5.87 6.25
N ARG A 47 -4.26 -7.14 5.86
CA ARG A 47 -5.30 -7.71 5.00
C ARG A 47 -5.55 -9.15 5.42
N PRO A 48 -6.66 -9.44 6.13
CA PRO A 48 -6.88 -10.73 6.79
C PRO A 48 -7.20 -11.87 5.82
N ARG A 49 -7.66 -11.58 4.61
CA ARG A 49 -8.06 -12.58 3.61
C ARG A 49 -7.99 -12.05 2.18
N GLU A 50 -7.98 -12.94 1.23
CA GLU A 50 -8.15 -12.67 -0.20
C GLU A 50 -9.58 -12.21 -0.56
N TRP A 51 -9.84 -12.03 -1.83
CA TRP A 51 -11.05 -11.58 -2.51
C TRP A 51 -11.27 -10.07 -2.41
N ASN A 52 -12.45 -9.63 -1.95
CA ASN A 52 -12.82 -8.22 -1.89
C ASN A 52 -12.27 -7.50 -0.64
N PHE A 53 -12.45 -6.20 -0.60
CA PHE A 53 -12.02 -5.34 0.48
C PHE A 53 -13.16 -4.86 1.39
N ILE A 54 -14.30 -5.59 1.38
CA ILE A 54 -15.47 -5.32 2.21
C ILE A 54 -15.42 -6.25 3.41
N TYR A 55 -15.03 -5.75 4.56
CA TYR A 55 -14.80 -6.56 5.75
C TYR A 55 -16.01 -6.56 6.70
N THR A 56 -16.23 -7.70 7.35
CA THR A 56 -17.19 -7.84 8.44
C THR A 56 -16.68 -7.12 9.69
N LYS A 57 -17.59 -6.87 10.66
CA LYS A 57 -17.21 -6.27 11.94
C LYS A 57 -16.10 -7.05 12.64
N LYS A 58 -16.21 -8.38 12.68
CA LYS A 58 -15.18 -9.25 13.29
C LYS A 58 -13.82 -9.16 12.59
N GLU A 59 -13.80 -9.10 11.26
CA GLU A 59 -12.54 -8.91 10.52
C GLU A 59 -11.91 -7.55 10.81
N LYS A 60 -12.71 -6.48 10.86
CA LYS A 60 -12.23 -5.14 11.25
C LYS A 60 -11.65 -5.11 12.67
N GLU A 61 -12.29 -5.78 13.62
CA GLU A 61 -11.78 -5.91 14.99
C GLU A 61 -10.41 -6.62 15.03
N LEU A 62 -10.24 -7.70 14.24
CA LEU A 62 -8.95 -8.38 14.08
C LEU A 62 -7.89 -7.47 13.45
N MET A 63 -8.22 -6.73 12.39
CA MET A 63 -7.33 -5.77 11.75
C MET A 63 -6.87 -4.68 12.74
N ILE A 64 -7.77 -4.15 13.55
CA ILE A 64 -7.45 -3.16 14.59
C ILE A 64 -6.50 -3.74 15.64
N GLN A 65 -6.74 -4.98 16.07
CA GLN A 65 -5.84 -5.65 17.02
C GLN A 65 -4.45 -5.87 16.42
N GLU A 66 -4.38 -6.25 15.16
CA GLU A 66 -3.12 -6.38 14.42
C GLU A 66 -2.37 -5.06 14.36
N ILE A 67 -3.03 -3.96 14.01
CA ILE A 67 -2.43 -2.61 13.96
C ILE A 67 -1.84 -2.22 15.33
N ARG A 68 -2.55 -2.48 16.43
CA ARG A 68 -2.03 -2.23 17.78
C ARG A 68 -0.76 -3.02 18.07
N ASN A 69 -0.74 -4.29 17.68
CA ASN A 69 0.43 -5.16 17.87
C ASN A 69 1.63 -4.65 17.05
N LEU A 70 1.41 -4.25 15.79
CA LEU A 70 2.44 -3.67 14.92
C LEU A 70 2.99 -2.36 15.49
N LYS A 71 2.13 -1.48 15.98
CA LYS A 71 2.53 -0.23 16.63
C LYS A 71 3.41 -0.46 17.86
N ASN A 72 3.09 -1.47 18.68
CA ASN A 72 3.87 -1.80 19.89
C ASN A 72 5.30 -2.23 19.56
N ILE A 73 5.54 -2.85 18.41
CA ILE A 73 6.89 -3.23 17.95
C ILE A 73 7.53 -2.18 17.03
N LYS A 74 6.92 -1.00 16.93
CA LYS A 74 7.46 0.17 16.21
C LYS A 74 7.69 -0.07 14.72
N VAL A 75 6.76 -0.72 14.03
CA VAL A 75 6.75 -0.80 12.58
C VAL A 75 6.62 0.61 11.99
N GLU A 76 7.37 0.91 10.93
CA GLU A 76 7.39 2.24 10.30
C GLU A 76 6.07 2.62 9.64
N GLY A 77 5.34 1.63 9.11
CA GLY A 77 4.07 1.88 8.46
C GLY A 77 3.24 0.62 8.23
N ILE A 78 2.01 0.84 7.85
CA ILE A 78 1.06 -0.21 7.46
C ILE A 78 0.52 0.04 6.06
N VAL A 79 0.12 -1.06 5.41
CA VAL A 79 -0.56 -1.05 4.11
C VAL A 79 -1.94 -1.68 4.30
N ILE A 80 -2.99 -0.92 4.07
CA ILE A 80 -4.37 -1.30 4.39
C ILE A 80 -5.34 -0.66 3.41
N GLY A 81 -6.53 -1.20 3.28
CA GLY A 81 -7.62 -0.57 2.54
C GLY A 81 -8.93 -1.29 2.81
N SER A 82 -10.00 -0.54 2.97
CA SER A 82 -11.35 -1.06 3.19
C SER A 82 -12.36 -0.30 2.37
N LEU A 83 -13.26 -1.04 1.73
CA LEU A 83 -14.40 -0.52 1.00
C LEU A 83 -15.70 -0.87 1.71
N ASN A 84 -16.72 -0.04 1.50
CA ASN A 84 -18.09 -0.33 1.92
C ASN A 84 -18.84 -1.15 0.86
N LYS A 85 -20.07 -1.58 1.16
CA LYS A 85 -20.91 -2.36 0.24
C LYS A 85 -21.31 -1.63 -1.05
N LYS A 86 -21.12 -0.30 -1.13
CA LYS A 86 -21.35 0.50 -2.33
C LYS A 86 -20.12 0.58 -3.24
N GLY A 87 -18.97 0.03 -2.81
CA GLY A 87 -17.69 0.13 -3.50
C GLY A 87 -17.04 1.52 -3.33
N GLU A 88 -17.31 2.20 -2.22
CA GLU A 88 -16.69 3.45 -1.82
C GLU A 88 -15.72 3.18 -0.64
N ILE A 89 -14.85 4.15 -0.33
CA ILE A 89 -14.00 4.07 0.87
C ILE A 89 -14.88 3.88 2.13
N ASP A 90 -14.51 2.93 2.97
CA ASP A 90 -15.11 2.75 4.29
C ASP A 90 -14.53 3.79 5.27
N THR A 91 -15.02 5.01 5.15
CA THR A 91 -14.45 6.18 5.84
C THR A 91 -14.53 6.08 7.36
N GLU A 92 -15.57 5.44 7.90
CA GLU A 92 -15.69 5.23 9.36
C GLU A 92 -14.56 4.34 9.87
N PHE A 93 -14.37 3.20 9.24
CA PHE A 93 -13.29 2.28 9.60
C PHE A 93 -11.91 2.88 9.36
N MET A 94 -11.69 3.56 8.24
CA MET A 94 -10.40 4.17 7.94
C MET A 94 -10.05 5.32 8.91
N LYS A 95 -11.01 6.09 9.41
CA LYS A 95 -10.80 7.08 10.49
C LYS A 95 -10.36 6.40 11.79
N GLU A 96 -10.97 5.27 12.14
CA GLU A 96 -10.54 4.48 13.30
C GLU A 96 -9.11 3.94 13.12
N VAL A 97 -8.78 3.41 11.94
CA VAL A 97 -7.43 2.96 11.59
C VAL A 97 -6.41 4.09 11.79
N VAL A 98 -6.65 5.28 11.24
CA VAL A 98 -5.73 6.42 11.36
C VAL A 98 -5.53 6.80 12.83
N LYS A 99 -6.61 6.91 13.61
CA LYS A 99 -6.55 7.23 15.04
C LYS A 99 -5.66 6.25 15.82
N ILE A 100 -5.70 4.97 15.49
CA ILE A 100 -4.96 3.92 16.20
C ILE A 100 -3.52 3.80 15.67
N ALA A 101 -3.35 3.85 14.35
CA ALA A 101 -2.06 3.63 13.70
C ALA A 101 -1.07 4.77 13.93
N LYS A 102 -1.50 6.03 13.90
CA LYS A 102 -0.55 7.16 14.06
C LYS A 102 0.30 7.01 15.34
N PRO A 103 1.63 7.28 15.28
CA PRO A 103 2.35 7.99 14.21
C PRO A 103 2.88 7.10 13.06
N MET A 104 2.55 5.79 12.99
CA MET A 104 2.94 4.98 11.84
C MET A 104 2.40 5.60 10.54
N ASN A 105 3.17 5.47 9.45
CA ASN A 105 2.71 5.83 8.11
C ASN A 105 1.61 4.87 7.63
N ILE A 106 0.65 5.38 6.86
CA ILE A 106 -0.47 4.58 6.36
C ILE A 106 -0.55 4.69 4.85
N THR A 107 -0.42 3.54 4.18
CA THR A 107 -0.63 3.42 2.73
C THR A 107 -1.99 2.79 2.47
N PHE A 108 -2.87 3.47 1.74
CA PHE A 108 -4.08 2.84 1.21
C PHE A 108 -3.71 2.04 -0.04
N HIS A 109 -3.93 0.73 -0.01
CA HIS A 109 -3.50 -0.19 -1.07
C HIS A 109 -4.40 -0.17 -2.32
N LYS A 110 -4.16 -1.07 -3.26
CA LYS A 110 -4.87 -1.17 -4.55
C LYS A 110 -6.40 -1.32 -4.48
N ALA A 111 -7.03 -1.41 -3.31
CA ALA A 111 -8.48 -1.28 -3.18
C ALA A 111 -9.01 0.04 -3.78
N ILE A 112 -8.17 1.07 -3.88
CA ILE A 112 -8.49 2.32 -4.56
C ILE A 112 -8.80 2.10 -6.05
N ASP A 113 -8.21 1.12 -6.68
CA ASP A 113 -8.43 0.83 -8.10
C ASP A 113 -9.82 0.20 -8.37
N GLU A 114 -10.53 -0.26 -7.32
CA GLU A 114 -11.89 -0.81 -7.40
C GLU A 114 -13.00 0.22 -7.17
N VAL A 115 -12.69 1.43 -6.68
CA VAL A 115 -13.71 2.44 -6.43
C VAL A 115 -14.31 2.99 -7.74
N LYS A 116 -15.59 3.36 -7.71
CA LYS A 116 -16.26 3.95 -8.88
C LYS A 116 -15.81 5.39 -9.13
N ASP A 117 -15.84 6.21 -8.10
CA ASP A 117 -15.45 7.62 -8.13
C ASP A 117 -14.08 7.78 -7.48
N TYR A 118 -13.06 7.85 -8.32
CA TYR A 118 -11.67 7.91 -7.88
C TYR A 118 -11.32 9.25 -7.22
N ASN A 119 -11.82 10.36 -7.77
CA ASN A 119 -11.53 11.68 -7.23
C ASN A 119 -12.13 11.85 -5.84
N LYS A 120 -13.40 11.52 -5.66
CA LYS A 120 -14.06 11.51 -4.36
C LYS A 120 -13.31 10.62 -3.35
N ALA A 121 -12.85 9.45 -3.79
CA ALA A 121 -12.12 8.54 -2.92
C ALA A 121 -10.77 9.14 -2.46
N ILE A 122 -10.01 9.77 -3.35
CA ILE A 122 -8.75 10.45 -2.99
C ILE A 122 -9.01 11.60 -2.01
N GLU A 123 -9.99 12.44 -2.27
CA GLU A 123 -10.37 13.55 -1.38
C GLU A 123 -10.72 13.04 0.03
N GLN A 124 -11.47 11.94 0.12
CA GLN A 124 -11.79 11.30 1.39
C GLN A 124 -10.54 10.77 2.10
N LEU A 125 -9.59 10.15 1.39
CA LEU A 125 -8.35 9.64 1.98
C LEU A 125 -7.46 10.77 2.49
N ILE A 126 -7.38 11.90 1.77
CA ILE A 126 -6.67 13.11 2.22
C ILE A 126 -7.31 13.65 3.50
N GLU A 127 -8.65 13.83 3.53
CA GLU A 127 -9.39 14.32 4.71
C GLU A 127 -9.19 13.42 5.93
N ILE A 128 -9.14 12.11 5.73
CA ILE A 128 -8.92 11.11 6.80
C ILE A 128 -7.49 11.17 7.35
N GLY A 129 -6.52 11.67 6.57
CA GLY A 129 -5.11 11.72 6.94
C GLY A 129 -4.31 10.48 6.58
N ILE A 130 -4.62 9.86 5.43
CA ILE A 130 -3.80 8.81 4.81
C ILE A 130 -2.57 9.46 4.18
N ASP A 131 -1.41 8.83 4.36
CA ASP A 131 -0.14 9.38 3.88
C ASP A 131 0.15 9.03 2.42
N ARG A 132 -0.25 7.82 1.98
CA ARG A 132 0.07 7.27 0.64
C ARG A 132 -1.10 6.52 0.03
N VAL A 133 -1.14 6.51 -1.30
CA VAL A 133 -2.06 5.68 -2.09
C VAL A 133 -1.26 4.84 -3.08
N LEU A 134 -1.34 3.52 -2.95
CA LEU A 134 -0.76 2.56 -3.89
C LEU A 134 -1.78 2.27 -4.99
N THR A 135 -1.44 2.59 -6.23
CA THR A 135 -2.36 2.46 -7.37
C THR A 135 -1.66 2.02 -8.65
N SER A 136 -2.36 1.29 -9.48
CA SER A 136 -2.00 1.01 -10.87
C SER A 136 -2.88 1.77 -11.88
N GLY A 137 -3.68 2.73 -11.40
CA GLY A 137 -4.56 3.52 -12.27
C GLY A 137 -5.73 2.72 -12.84
N LYS A 138 -6.24 1.74 -12.08
CA LYS A 138 -7.32 0.82 -12.49
C LYS A 138 -6.96 -0.09 -13.68
N LYS A 139 -5.67 -0.33 -13.89
CA LYS A 139 -5.16 -1.22 -14.93
C LYS A 139 -4.25 -2.27 -14.30
N ASP A 140 -4.00 -3.34 -15.02
CA ASP A 140 -3.06 -4.37 -14.58
C ASP A 140 -1.62 -3.85 -14.62
N LYS A 141 -1.31 -3.01 -15.61
CA LYS A 141 0.01 -2.41 -15.78
C LYS A 141 -0.05 -0.88 -15.65
N ALA A 142 0.90 -0.29 -14.93
CA ALA A 142 1.05 1.16 -14.83
C ALA A 142 1.22 1.83 -16.21
N GLU A 143 1.87 1.14 -17.14
CA GLU A 143 2.10 1.60 -18.51
C GLU A 143 0.79 1.89 -19.27
N ASP A 144 -0.28 1.13 -18.98
CA ASP A 144 -1.58 1.28 -19.62
C ASP A 144 -2.42 2.42 -19.00
N ALA A 145 -1.93 3.02 -17.91
CA ALA A 145 -2.63 4.05 -17.14
C ALA A 145 -1.88 5.38 -17.03
N ILE A 146 -0.81 5.60 -17.80
CA ILE A 146 0.08 6.77 -17.68
C ILE A 146 -0.70 8.10 -17.66
N GLY A 147 -1.62 8.32 -18.58
CA GLY A 147 -2.40 9.55 -18.65
C GLY A 147 -3.24 9.79 -17.41
N PHE A 148 -3.88 8.74 -16.88
CA PHE A 148 -4.66 8.80 -15.65
C PHE A 148 -3.77 9.07 -14.43
N LEU A 149 -2.68 8.31 -14.28
CA LEU A 149 -1.73 8.47 -13.18
C LEU A 149 -1.11 9.86 -13.14
N LYS A 150 -0.71 10.42 -14.29
CA LYS A 150 -0.24 11.81 -14.36
C LYS A 150 -1.31 12.81 -13.91
N THR A 151 -2.55 12.58 -14.31
CA THR A 151 -3.66 13.48 -13.96
C THR A 151 -3.90 13.51 -12.46
N ILE A 152 -3.98 12.35 -11.79
CA ILE A 152 -4.20 12.29 -10.34
C ILE A 152 -3.01 12.86 -9.57
N ASN A 153 -1.77 12.61 -10.01
CA ASN A 153 -0.59 13.18 -9.37
C ASN A 153 -0.56 14.71 -9.48
N ARG A 154 -0.92 15.25 -10.64
CA ARG A 154 -1.02 16.71 -10.84
C ARG A 154 -2.09 17.33 -9.94
N LEU A 155 -3.23 16.66 -9.76
CA LEU A 155 -4.36 17.19 -8.99
C LEU A 155 -4.13 17.10 -7.48
N TYR A 156 -3.57 15.99 -7.00
CA TYR A 156 -3.56 15.65 -5.58
C TYR A 156 -2.17 15.33 -5.01
N GLY A 157 -1.12 15.29 -5.84
CA GLY A 157 0.23 14.87 -5.42
C GLY A 157 0.93 15.80 -4.43
N ASN A 158 0.39 17.01 -4.18
CA ASN A 158 0.85 17.89 -3.11
C ASN A 158 0.24 17.54 -1.75
N ASP A 159 -0.93 16.90 -1.74
CA ASP A 159 -1.70 16.62 -0.52
C ASP A 159 -1.55 15.16 -0.07
N ILE A 160 -1.27 14.23 -1.00
CA ILE A 160 -1.08 12.81 -0.72
C ILE A 160 0.01 12.22 -1.64
N THR A 161 0.82 11.31 -1.12
CA THR A 161 1.84 10.64 -1.94
C THR A 161 1.24 9.47 -2.72
N PHE A 162 1.37 9.49 -4.05
CA PHE A 162 1.04 8.33 -4.87
C PHE A 162 2.24 7.41 -5.01
N VAL A 163 1.99 6.11 -4.86
CA VAL A 163 2.94 5.03 -5.11
C VAL A 163 2.48 4.30 -6.37
N ALA A 164 3.23 4.45 -7.45
CA ALA A 164 2.90 3.77 -8.70
C ALA A 164 3.16 2.26 -8.56
N ALA A 165 2.17 1.46 -8.94
CA ALA A 165 2.23 0.01 -8.96
C ALA A 165 1.63 -0.56 -10.26
N GLY A 166 1.71 -1.87 -10.45
CA GLY A 166 1.19 -2.56 -11.64
C GLY A 166 2.30 -2.99 -12.58
N ASN A 167 2.85 -4.17 -12.32
CA ASN A 167 3.92 -4.82 -13.09
C ASN A 167 5.17 -3.92 -13.31
N ILE A 168 5.53 -3.13 -12.28
CA ILE A 168 6.77 -2.35 -12.31
C ILE A 168 7.93 -3.26 -11.94
N THR A 169 8.92 -3.30 -12.82
CA THR A 169 10.14 -4.11 -12.72
C THR A 169 11.37 -3.21 -12.90
N LYS A 170 12.55 -3.76 -12.64
CA LYS A 170 13.81 -3.07 -12.91
C LYS A 170 13.92 -2.63 -14.38
N ASP A 171 13.38 -3.43 -15.30
CA ASP A 171 13.56 -3.19 -16.74
C ASP A 171 12.69 -2.03 -17.26
N ASN A 172 11.52 -1.76 -16.63
CA ASN A 172 10.61 -0.70 -17.07
C ASN A 172 10.55 0.51 -16.13
N LEU A 173 11.22 0.46 -14.98
CA LEU A 173 11.20 1.52 -13.97
C LEU A 173 11.65 2.88 -14.54
N ASP A 174 12.79 2.94 -15.20
CA ASP A 174 13.34 4.20 -15.75
C ASP A 174 12.40 4.81 -16.79
N SER A 175 11.84 3.98 -17.67
CA SER A 175 10.85 4.44 -18.66
C SER A 175 9.59 4.98 -18.02
N LEU A 176 9.09 4.32 -16.95
CA LEU A 176 7.91 4.78 -16.20
C LEU A 176 8.21 6.04 -15.41
N ASN A 177 9.36 6.11 -14.74
CA ASN A 177 9.78 7.28 -13.97
C ASN A 177 9.85 8.54 -14.85
N ASN A 178 10.45 8.43 -16.03
CA ASN A 178 10.51 9.54 -17.00
C ASN A 178 9.13 9.99 -17.50
N LYS A 179 8.14 9.11 -17.47
CA LYS A 179 6.77 9.40 -17.93
C LYS A 179 5.85 9.88 -16.82
N LEU A 180 5.95 9.33 -15.60
CA LEU A 180 5.00 9.57 -14.51
C LEU A 180 5.39 10.68 -13.56
N ASP A 181 6.70 10.85 -13.31
CA ASP A 181 7.25 11.78 -12.31
C ASP A 181 6.62 11.59 -10.91
N PHE A 182 6.49 10.32 -10.50
CA PHE A 182 6.05 9.96 -9.16
C PHE A 182 7.25 9.90 -8.23
N LYS A 183 7.01 10.19 -6.95
CA LYS A 183 8.07 10.10 -5.92
C LYS A 183 8.36 8.67 -5.49
N GLU A 184 7.40 7.77 -5.62
CA GLU A 184 7.49 6.40 -5.11
C GLU A 184 6.93 5.39 -6.14
N TYR A 185 7.63 4.28 -6.25
CA TYR A 185 7.30 3.17 -7.15
C TYR A 185 7.33 1.85 -6.39
N HIS A 186 6.42 0.95 -6.72
CA HIS A 186 6.29 -0.36 -6.08
C HIS A 186 6.23 -1.49 -7.10
N GLY A 187 6.96 -2.55 -6.84
CA GLY A 187 6.92 -3.77 -7.64
C GLY A 187 7.72 -4.90 -7.00
N LYS A 188 7.24 -6.13 -7.16
CA LYS A 188 7.90 -7.34 -6.64
C LYS A 188 9.34 -7.49 -7.17
N SER A 189 9.57 -7.11 -8.43
CA SER A 189 10.87 -7.25 -9.11
C SER A 189 11.47 -5.88 -9.48
N ILE A 190 11.08 -4.82 -8.76
CA ILE A 190 11.49 -3.45 -9.08
C ILE A 190 13.01 -3.22 -8.93
N VAL A 191 13.66 -3.96 -8.05
CA VAL A 191 15.12 -3.92 -7.87
C VAL A 191 15.83 -5.09 -8.58
N GLY A 192 15.09 -5.95 -9.25
CA GLY A 192 15.59 -7.16 -9.91
C GLY A 192 15.03 -8.43 -9.31
N TYR A 193 15.59 -9.59 -9.69
CA TYR A 193 15.14 -10.88 -9.18
C TYR A 193 15.59 -11.09 -7.73
N LEU A 194 14.63 -11.37 -6.87
CA LEU A 194 14.86 -11.74 -5.47
C LEU A 194 15.03 -13.27 -5.42
N LYS A 195 16.23 -13.72 -5.11
CA LYS A 195 16.54 -15.14 -4.87
C LYS A 195 16.21 -15.54 -3.44
#